data_3763e00945f83dfa55e56f579cec679d
#
_entry.id   3763e00945f83dfa55e56f579cec679d
#
_cell.length_a   1.000
_cell.length_b   1.000
_cell.length_c   1.000
_cell.angle_alpha   90.00
_cell.angle_beta   90.00
_cell.angle_gamma   90.00
#
_symmetry.space_group_name_H-M   'P 1'
#
loop_
_entity.id
_entity.type
_entity.pdbx_description
1 polymer ?
#
loop_
_entity_poly.entity_id
_entity_poly.type
_entity_poly.pdbx_seq_one_letter_code
_entity_poly.pdbx_strand_id
1 'polypeptide(L)'
;MEISVNKPAAEVWKRVGKFCDIAEWLRIPTCTITAGKDGEFGAVRSVAGEVLVAKTELSYSYTQTPSFQAGGRGGPRPYNLYHGTLEARPVTPTTSKLVYTLFFDNSMLADDMARERDIAQKKAQFTTALENMKILAEGGTLPPAPARGGGPGAAAPAR
;
A
#
# COMPACT_ATOMS: atom_id res chain seq x y z
N MET A 1 -10.31 6.10 1.68
CA MET A 1 -10.22 5.63 3.09
C MET A 1 -9.45 6.66 3.87
N GLU A 2 -9.79 6.92 5.13
CA GLU A 2 -9.07 7.90 5.95
C GLU A 2 -9.05 7.50 7.42
N ILE A 3 -8.07 8.02 8.17
CA ILE A 3 -7.94 7.84 9.61
C ILE A 3 -7.39 9.12 10.26
N SER A 4 -7.92 9.50 11.44
CA SER A 4 -7.43 10.63 12.22
C SER A 4 -6.17 10.25 13.01
N VAL A 5 -5.19 11.16 13.05
CA VAL A 5 -3.90 10.99 13.74
C VAL A 5 -3.69 12.19 14.68
N ASN A 6 -3.30 11.92 15.93
CA ASN A 6 -3.05 12.92 16.96
C ASN A 6 -1.63 13.49 16.87
N LYS A 7 -1.24 13.91 15.68
CA LYS A 7 0.05 14.52 15.36
C LYS A 7 -0.11 15.52 14.21
N PRO A 8 0.75 16.56 14.13
CA PRO A 8 0.81 17.44 12.96
C PRO A 8 1.10 16.67 11.67
N ALA A 9 0.49 17.08 10.56
CA ALA A 9 0.64 16.38 9.28
C ALA A 9 2.10 16.22 8.83
N ALA A 10 2.95 17.23 9.06
CA ALA A 10 4.37 17.17 8.72
C ALA A 10 5.13 16.09 9.52
N GLU A 11 4.82 15.92 10.82
CA GLU A 11 5.40 14.85 11.63
C GLU A 11 4.94 13.47 11.17
N VAL A 12 3.64 13.34 10.88
CA VAL A 12 3.06 12.11 10.34
C VAL A 12 3.76 11.75 9.02
N TRP A 13 3.87 12.72 8.11
CA TRP A 13 4.49 12.51 6.80
C TRP A 13 5.96 12.11 6.90
N LYS A 14 6.70 12.77 7.77
CA LYS A 14 8.11 12.43 8.04
C LYS A 14 8.29 10.98 8.49
N ARG A 15 7.30 10.42 9.20
CA ARG A 15 7.38 9.06 9.77
C ARG A 15 6.91 7.96 8.82
N VAL A 16 5.90 8.22 7.98
CA VAL A 16 5.25 7.17 7.17
C VAL A 16 5.10 7.52 5.68
N GLY A 17 5.58 8.70 5.26
CA GLY A 17 5.33 9.25 3.92
C GLY A 17 6.44 9.00 2.90
N LYS A 18 7.56 8.34 3.23
CA LYS A 18 8.56 7.98 2.23
C LYS A 18 8.04 6.87 1.33
N PHE A 19 8.52 6.86 0.09
CA PHE A 19 7.96 5.97 -0.94
C PHE A 19 8.13 4.48 -0.61
N CYS A 20 9.19 4.11 0.12
CA CYS A 20 9.41 2.74 0.58
C CYS A 20 9.01 2.46 2.04
N ASP A 21 8.45 3.42 2.78
CA ASP A 21 7.88 3.16 4.11
C ASP A 21 6.68 2.18 4.05
N ILE A 22 6.14 1.95 2.85
CA ILE A 22 5.12 0.93 2.57
C ILE A 22 5.51 -0.47 3.08
N ALA A 23 6.80 -0.80 3.09
CA ALA A 23 7.26 -2.08 3.60
C ALA A 23 6.88 -2.27 5.08
N GLU A 24 7.00 -1.21 5.88
CA GLU A 24 6.70 -1.26 7.31
C GLU A 24 5.19 -1.33 7.57
N TRP A 25 4.43 -0.37 7.04
CA TRP A 25 3.00 -0.29 7.36
C TRP A 25 2.12 -1.29 6.59
N LEU A 26 2.53 -1.82 5.42
CA LEU A 26 1.89 -2.97 4.75
C LEU A 26 2.44 -4.32 5.24
N ARG A 27 3.49 -4.32 6.06
CA ARG A 27 4.15 -5.53 6.59
C ARG A 27 4.63 -6.48 5.50
N ILE A 28 5.20 -5.92 4.45
CA ILE A 28 5.86 -6.70 3.41
C ILE A 28 7.37 -6.80 3.72
N PRO A 29 8.04 -7.87 3.28
CA PRO A 29 9.43 -8.14 3.70
C PRO A 29 10.41 -7.04 3.34
N THR A 30 10.23 -6.38 2.20
CA THR A 30 11.16 -5.35 1.72
C THR A 30 10.53 -4.43 0.69
N CYS A 31 11.05 -3.20 0.62
CA CYS A 31 10.84 -2.28 -0.50
C CYS A 31 12.19 -1.62 -0.83
N THR A 32 12.53 -1.60 -2.10
CA THR A 32 13.74 -0.93 -2.62
C THR A 32 13.39 -0.11 -3.84
N ILE A 33 14.15 0.96 -4.11
CA ILE A 33 14.04 1.70 -5.36
C ILE A 33 14.82 0.93 -6.42
N THR A 34 14.13 0.50 -7.46
CA THR A 34 14.68 -0.33 -8.55
C THR A 34 15.06 0.49 -9.78
N ALA A 35 14.54 1.71 -9.90
CA ALA A 35 14.91 2.68 -10.93
C ALA A 35 14.62 4.11 -10.46
N GLY A 36 15.35 5.07 -11.00
CA GLY A 36 15.25 6.48 -10.61
C GLY A 36 15.87 6.75 -9.24
N LYS A 37 15.55 7.90 -8.65
CA LYS A 37 16.06 8.33 -7.34
C LYS A 37 14.90 8.45 -6.37
N ASP A 38 15.09 7.95 -5.14
CA ASP A 38 14.05 7.96 -4.11
C ASP A 38 13.45 9.35 -3.89
N GLY A 39 12.12 9.40 -3.88
CA GLY A 39 11.35 10.63 -3.72
C GLY A 39 11.33 11.55 -4.94
N GLU A 40 11.89 11.18 -6.08
CA GLU A 40 11.79 11.94 -7.33
C GLU A 40 10.76 11.33 -8.28
N PHE A 41 10.21 12.15 -9.19
CA PHE A 41 9.30 11.67 -10.24
C PHE A 41 9.98 10.58 -11.08
N GLY A 42 9.24 9.53 -11.38
CA GLY A 42 9.75 8.39 -12.12
C GLY A 42 10.52 7.37 -11.28
N ALA A 43 10.70 7.61 -9.97
CA ALA A 43 11.23 6.58 -9.08
C ALA A 43 10.33 5.35 -9.09
N VAL A 44 10.93 4.17 -9.26
CA VAL A 44 10.22 2.89 -9.28
C VAL A 44 10.57 2.10 -8.03
N ARG A 45 9.56 1.65 -7.29
CA ARG A 45 9.77 0.77 -6.13
C ARG A 45 9.48 -0.70 -6.48
N SER A 46 10.18 -1.61 -5.81
CA SER A 46 10.05 -3.07 -6.01
C SER A 46 8.65 -3.61 -5.68
N VAL A 47 7.86 -2.87 -4.92
CA VAL A 47 6.47 -3.20 -4.62
C VAL A 47 5.64 -2.98 -5.87
N ALA A 48 5.28 -4.07 -6.52
CA ALA A 48 4.42 -4.08 -7.70
C ALA A 48 4.93 -3.23 -8.89
N GLY A 49 6.21 -2.87 -8.94
CA GLY A 49 6.77 -2.01 -9.99
C GLY A 49 6.08 -0.65 -10.04
N GLU A 50 5.72 -0.11 -8.88
CA GLU A 50 5.01 1.16 -8.77
C GLU A 50 5.94 2.33 -9.05
N VAL A 51 5.46 3.25 -9.89
CA VAL A 51 6.18 4.46 -10.31
C VAL A 51 5.58 5.66 -9.60
N LEU A 52 6.41 6.50 -9.00
CA LEU A 52 6.02 7.78 -8.41
C LEU A 52 5.71 8.78 -9.54
N VAL A 53 4.44 9.18 -9.65
CA VAL A 53 3.95 10.03 -10.76
C VAL A 53 3.51 11.43 -10.33
N ALA A 54 3.26 11.64 -9.03
CA ALA A 54 2.97 12.95 -8.47
C ALA A 54 3.41 13.02 -7.01
N LYS A 55 3.77 14.20 -6.53
CA LYS A 55 4.04 14.46 -5.11
C LYS A 55 3.83 15.91 -4.73
N THR A 56 3.54 16.13 -3.46
CA THR A 56 3.61 17.41 -2.77
C THR A 56 4.51 17.27 -1.54
N GLU A 57 4.54 18.26 -0.67
CA GLU A 57 5.24 18.15 0.62
C GLU A 57 4.64 17.09 1.54
N LEU A 58 3.34 16.80 1.42
CA LEU A 58 2.58 15.92 2.32
C LEU A 58 1.79 14.84 1.57
N SER A 59 2.14 14.57 0.32
CA SER A 59 1.49 13.51 -0.46
C SER A 59 2.40 12.93 -1.54
N TYR A 60 2.07 11.72 -1.97
CA TYR A 60 2.55 11.17 -3.24
C TYR A 60 1.45 10.37 -3.93
N SER A 61 1.54 10.30 -5.27
CA SER A 61 0.73 9.40 -6.09
C SER A 61 1.64 8.47 -6.89
N TYR A 62 1.17 7.25 -7.09
CA TYR A 62 1.89 6.25 -7.87
C TYR A 62 0.96 5.53 -8.83
N THR A 63 1.56 4.92 -9.86
CA THR A 63 0.88 4.03 -10.79
C THR A 63 1.67 2.72 -10.94
N GLN A 64 0.98 1.64 -11.25
CA GLN A 64 1.64 0.38 -11.61
C GLN A 64 1.95 0.37 -13.11
N THR A 65 3.15 -0.09 -13.47
CA THR A 65 3.52 -0.21 -14.89
C THR A 65 2.93 -1.46 -15.52
N PRO A 66 2.52 -1.40 -16.81
CA PRO A 66 2.04 -2.58 -17.54
C PRO A 66 3.04 -3.74 -17.59
N SER A 67 4.34 -3.45 -17.66
CA SER A 67 5.42 -4.45 -17.71
C SER A 67 5.50 -5.31 -16.45
N PHE A 68 5.11 -4.76 -15.28
CA PHE A 68 5.04 -5.53 -14.05
C PHE A 68 3.81 -6.46 -14.03
N GLN A 69 2.80 -6.15 -14.83
CA GLN A 69 1.57 -6.95 -14.93
C GLN A 69 1.76 -8.21 -15.77
N ALA A 70 2.77 -8.24 -16.64
CA ALA A 70 2.92 -9.26 -17.68
C ALA A 70 3.80 -10.48 -17.31
N GLY A 71 4.37 -10.59 -16.08
CA GLY A 71 5.31 -11.69 -15.86
C GLY A 71 5.92 -11.87 -14.48
N GLY A 72 5.42 -11.20 -13.45
CA GLY A 72 5.86 -11.44 -12.07
C GLY A 72 5.31 -12.76 -11.51
N ARG A 73 5.95 -13.32 -10.49
CA ARG A 73 5.59 -14.59 -9.78
C ARG A 73 4.15 -14.68 -9.27
N GLY A 74 3.25 -13.76 -9.64
CA GLY A 74 1.84 -13.72 -9.24
C GLY A 74 0.84 -13.88 -10.39
N GLY A 75 1.28 -14.16 -11.60
CA GLY A 75 0.39 -14.19 -12.78
C GLY A 75 0.00 -12.79 -13.28
N PRO A 76 -0.75 -12.69 -14.38
CA PRO A 76 -1.20 -11.42 -14.91
C PRO A 76 -2.09 -10.70 -13.88
N ARG A 77 -1.77 -9.44 -13.57
CA ARG A 77 -2.63 -8.63 -12.72
C ARG A 77 -3.89 -8.25 -13.47
N PRO A 78 -5.05 -8.31 -12.83
CA PRO A 78 -6.32 -8.07 -13.52
C PRO A 78 -6.62 -6.59 -13.79
N TYR A 79 -5.69 -5.68 -13.51
CA TYR A 79 -5.94 -4.24 -13.58
C TYR A 79 -5.35 -3.63 -14.85
N ASN A 80 -6.19 -3.00 -15.67
CA ASN A 80 -5.75 -2.15 -16.78
C ASN A 80 -5.19 -0.82 -16.27
N LEU A 81 -5.68 -0.37 -15.13
CA LEU A 81 -5.31 0.86 -14.46
C LEU A 81 -5.21 0.61 -12.97
N TYR A 82 -4.14 1.11 -12.33
CA TYR A 82 -4.00 1.08 -10.88
C TYR A 82 -3.20 2.31 -10.42
N HIS A 83 -3.87 3.21 -9.71
CA HIS A 83 -3.27 4.38 -9.10
C HIS A 83 -3.56 4.41 -7.61
N GLY A 84 -2.57 4.80 -6.82
CA GLY A 84 -2.74 5.08 -5.41
C GLY A 84 -2.22 6.46 -5.06
N THR A 85 -2.89 7.12 -4.13
CA THR A 85 -2.45 8.37 -3.51
C THR A 85 -2.48 8.22 -2.01
N LEU A 86 -1.37 8.54 -1.36
CA LEU A 86 -1.27 8.72 0.09
C LEU A 86 -1.06 10.20 0.40
N GLU A 87 -1.80 10.72 1.36
CA GLU A 87 -1.76 12.12 1.77
C GLU A 87 -1.86 12.24 3.28
N ALA A 88 -1.05 13.13 3.89
CA ALA A 88 -1.23 13.59 5.26
C ALA A 88 -1.87 14.98 5.23
N ARG A 89 -3.14 15.07 5.61
CA ARG A 89 -3.95 16.27 5.52
C ARG A 89 -4.02 16.98 6.87
N PRO A 90 -3.54 18.23 7.01
CA PRO A 90 -3.69 18.99 8.26
C PRO A 90 -5.16 19.18 8.65
N VAL A 91 -5.49 19.04 9.93
CA VAL A 91 -6.82 19.33 10.48
C VAL A 91 -6.74 20.47 11.49
N THR A 92 -5.78 20.37 12.43
CA THR A 92 -5.43 21.43 13.37
C THR A 92 -3.89 21.53 13.45
N PRO A 93 -3.32 22.48 14.19
CA PRO A 93 -1.86 22.52 14.39
C PRO A 93 -1.28 21.24 15.01
N THR A 94 -2.09 20.44 15.72
CA THR A 94 -1.64 19.25 16.45
C THR A 94 -2.27 17.95 15.96
N THR A 95 -3.19 17.99 15.00
CA THR A 95 -3.88 16.80 14.47
C THR A 95 -3.93 16.80 12.96
N SER A 96 -4.01 15.62 12.38
CA SER A 96 -4.10 15.42 10.94
C SER A 96 -4.98 14.23 10.58
N LYS A 97 -5.19 14.03 9.28
CA LYS A 97 -5.76 12.80 8.72
C LYS A 97 -4.78 12.20 7.73
N LEU A 98 -4.60 10.89 7.79
CA LEU A 98 -4.04 10.12 6.68
C LEU A 98 -5.19 9.73 5.75
N VAL A 99 -5.05 10.03 4.48
CA VAL A 99 -6.01 9.71 3.43
C VAL A 99 -5.34 8.81 2.41
N TYR A 100 -5.94 7.64 2.14
CA TYR A 100 -5.49 6.74 1.09
C TYR A 100 -6.57 6.61 0.03
N THR A 101 -6.25 7.01 -1.19
CA THR A 101 -7.15 6.93 -2.35
C THR A 101 -6.60 5.89 -3.32
N LEU A 102 -7.45 4.93 -3.71
CA LEU A 102 -7.16 3.99 -4.78
C LEU A 102 -8.13 4.23 -5.93
N PHE A 103 -7.57 4.28 -7.12
CA PHE A 103 -8.30 4.33 -8.36
C PHE A 103 -7.80 3.20 -9.26
N PHE A 104 -8.66 2.23 -9.58
CA PHE A 104 -8.27 1.06 -10.35
C PHE A 104 -9.44 0.51 -11.18
N ASP A 105 -9.09 -0.12 -12.29
CA ASP A 105 -10.01 -0.84 -13.16
C ASP A 105 -9.85 -2.35 -12.95
N ASN A 106 -10.87 -3.00 -12.40
CA ASN A 106 -10.93 -4.43 -12.20
C ASN A 106 -11.92 -5.13 -13.15
N SER A 107 -12.28 -4.47 -14.25
CA SER A 107 -13.23 -4.99 -15.25
C SER A 107 -12.79 -6.32 -15.89
N MET A 108 -11.48 -6.64 -15.78
CA MET A 108 -10.92 -7.91 -16.27
C MET A 108 -11.28 -9.13 -15.40
N LEU A 109 -11.83 -8.92 -14.21
CA LEU A 109 -12.31 -10.01 -13.37
C LEU A 109 -13.60 -10.63 -13.95
N ALA A 110 -13.77 -11.93 -13.73
CA ALA A 110 -14.76 -12.77 -14.41
C ALA A 110 -16.21 -12.28 -14.27
N ASP A 111 -16.58 -11.80 -13.09
CA ASP A 111 -17.94 -11.42 -12.78
C ASP A 111 -18.03 -10.30 -11.71
N ASP A 112 -19.21 -9.78 -11.48
CA ASP A 112 -19.45 -8.70 -10.53
C ASP A 112 -19.14 -9.12 -9.10
N MET A 113 -19.41 -10.37 -8.72
CA MET A 113 -19.09 -10.88 -7.39
C MET A 113 -17.56 -10.93 -7.16
N ALA A 114 -16.77 -11.27 -8.17
CA ALA A 114 -15.31 -11.21 -8.10
C ALA A 114 -14.81 -9.77 -7.97
N ARG A 115 -15.42 -8.82 -8.71
CA ARG A 115 -15.10 -7.39 -8.66
C ARG A 115 -15.41 -6.79 -7.29
N GLU A 116 -16.58 -7.09 -6.73
CA GLU A 116 -16.99 -6.62 -5.40
C GLU A 116 -16.08 -7.19 -4.30
N ARG A 117 -15.72 -8.47 -4.37
CA ARG A 117 -14.76 -9.08 -3.43
C ARG A 117 -13.40 -8.43 -3.49
N ASP A 118 -12.91 -8.12 -4.69
CA ASP A 118 -11.64 -7.42 -4.88
C ASP A 118 -11.66 -6.02 -4.26
N ILE A 119 -12.73 -5.25 -4.47
CA ILE A 119 -12.93 -3.94 -3.85
C ILE A 119 -12.94 -4.06 -2.31
N ALA A 120 -13.71 -5.01 -1.78
CA ALA A 120 -13.82 -5.23 -0.33
C ALA A 120 -12.46 -5.63 0.27
N GLN A 121 -11.72 -6.50 -0.39
CA GLN A 121 -10.39 -6.95 0.03
C GLN A 121 -9.38 -5.79 0.05
N LYS A 122 -9.36 -4.95 -0.98
CA LYS A 122 -8.50 -3.76 -1.01
C LYS A 122 -8.88 -2.76 0.08
N LYS A 123 -10.16 -2.52 0.27
CA LYS A 123 -10.64 -1.65 1.35
C LYS A 123 -10.17 -2.15 2.72
N ALA A 124 -10.30 -3.44 3.01
CA ALA A 124 -9.84 -4.03 4.26
C ALA A 124 -8.32 -3.90 4.42
N GLN A 125 -7.55 -4.25 3.38
CA GLN A 125 -6.09 -4.16 3.37
C GLN A 125 -5.59 -2.74 3.68
N PHE A 126 -6.13 -1.73 3.00
CA PHE A 126 -5.67 -0.35 3.18
C PHE A 126 -6.27 0.33 4.42
N THR A 127 -7.38 -0.16 4.95
CA THR A 127 -7.84 0.25 6.29
C THR A 127 -6.83 -0.20 7.35
N THR A 128 -6.40 -1.46 7.33
CA THR A 128 -5.36 -1.97 8.24
C THR A 128 -4.02 -1.24 8.03
N ALA A 129 -3.67 -0.91 6.78
CA ALA A 129 -2.47 -0.11 6.49
C ALA A 129 -2.53 1.28 7.14
N LEU A 130 -3.68 1.96 7.07
CA LEU A 130 -3.89 3.25 7.73
C LEU A 130 -3.80 3.15 9.26
N GLU A 131 -4.35 2.08 9.86
CA GLU A 131 -4.22 1.80 11.29
C GLU A 131 -2.75 1.61 11.69
N ASN A 132 -1.98 0.86 10.92
CA ASN A 132 -0.55 0.68 11.12
C ASN A 132 0.22 2.01 11.01
N MET A 133 -0.07 2.81 9.99
CA MET A 133 0.53 4.13 9.82
C MET A 133 0.22 5.05 11.02
N LYS A 134 -1.02 5.03 11.51
CA LYS A 134 -1.42 5.80 12.71
C LYS A 134 -0.60 5.38 13.93
N ILE A 135 -0.50 4.08 14.20
CA ILE A 135 0.31 3.55 15.33
C ILE A 135 1.74 4.06 15.22
N LEU A 136 2.37 3.93 14.05
CA LEU A 136 3.75 4.37 13.81
C LEU A 136 3.90 5.89 13.95
N ALA A 137 2.99 6.67 13.39
CA ALA A 137 3.03 8.12 13.43
C ALA A 137 2.84 8.69 14.85
N GLU A 138 2.06 8.00 15.68
CA GLU A 138 1.85 8.36 17.10
C GLU A 138 2.97 7.82 18.02
N GLY A 139 4.02 7.17 17.47
CA GLY A 139 5.18 6.70 18.22
C GLY A 139 5.03 5.29 18.79
N GLY A 140 3.99 4.57 18.40
CA GLY A 140 3.76 3.19 18.79
C GLY A 140 4.59 2.19 17.99
N THR A 141 4.55 0.94 18.41
CA THR A 141 5.17 -0.21 17.73
C THR A 141 4.07 -1.11 17.19
N LEU A 142 4.23 -1.57 15.96
CA LEU A 142 3.27 -2.50 15.36
C LEU A 142 3.26 -3.84 16.12
N PRO A 143 2.07 -4.42 16.40
CA PRO A 143 1.98 -5.75 17.00
C PRO A 143 2.70 -6.77 16.10
N PRO A 144 3.12 -7.95 16.59
CA PRO A 144 3.69 -8.98 15.73
C PRO A 144 2.82 -9.27 14.50
N ALA A 145 3.44 -9.49 13.33
CA ALA A 145 2.68 -9.89 12.15
C ALA A 145 1.89 -11.16 12.48
N PRO A 146 0.61 -11.27 12.07
CA PRO A 146 -0.12 -12.52 12.23
C PRO A 146 0.69 -13.64 11.60
N ALA A 147 0.88 -14.75 12.33
CA ALA A 147 1.54 -15.93 11.79
C ALA A 147 0.86 -16.28 10.45
N ARG A 148 1.63 -16.34 9.37
CA ARG A 148 1.09 -16.83 8.10
C ARG A 148 0.60 -18.24 8.38
N GLY A 149 -0.73 -18.42 8.39
CA GLY A 149 -1.34 -19.72 8.58
C GLY A 149 -0.69 -20.69 7.60
N GLY A 150 0.02 -21.67 8.13
CA GLY A 150 0.49 -22.80 7.33
C GLY A 150 -0.75 -23.37 6.63
N GLY A 151 -0.74 -23.40 5.31
CA GLY A 151 -1.77 -24.12 4.57
C GLY A 151 -1.89 -25.53 5.12
N PRO A 152 -3.08 -26.17 5.05
CA PRO A 152 -3.26 -27.52 5.54
C PRO A 152 -2.18 -28.42 4.93
N GLY A 153 -1.35 -28.99 5.82
CA GLY A 153 -0.21 -29.82 5.44
C GLY A 153 -0.67 -30.89 4.47
N ALA A 154 0.05 -31.02 3.36
CA ALA A 154 -0.06 -32.20 2.51
C ALA A 154 0.13 -33.43 3.37
N ALA A 155 -0.91 -34.22 3.55
CA ALA A 155 -0.83 -35.54 4.19
C ALA A 155 0.19 -36.37 3.41
N ALA A 156 1.24 -36.80 4.08
CA ALA A 156 2.20 -37.73 3.51
C ALA A 156 1.48 -39.02 3.10
N PRO A 157 1.75 -39.62 1.94
CA PRO A 157 1.20 -40.92 1.61
C PRO A 157 1.76 -41.99 2.55
N ALA A 158 0.84 -42.69 3.21
CA ALA A 158 1.19 -43.88 3.99
C ALA A 158 1.80 -44.94 3.05
N ARG A 159 2.88 -45.56 3.50
CA ARG A 159 3.50 -46.74 2.85
C ARG A 159 2.65 -47.96 3.09
#